data_7090051957dab2073455a6f39913574e
#
_entry.id   7090051957dab2073455a6f39913574e
#
_cell.length_a   1.000
_cell.length_b   1.000
_cell.length_c   1.000
_cell.angle_alpha   90.00
_cell.angle_beta   90.00
_cell.angle_gamma   90.00
#
_symmetry.space_group_name_H-M   'P 1'
#
loop_
_entity.id
_entity.type
_entity.pdbx_description
1 polymer ?
#
loop_
_entity_poly.entity_id
_entity_poly.type
_entity_poly.pdbx_seq_one_letter_code
_entity_poly.pdbx_strand_id
1 'polypeptide(L)'
;MPYDRKLFFDTVRKDLFRGNLTQSQVDGMNYLLEVWEKHFEAANPRDGTRWLAYALATFFHETAEQMIPLEEYGKGSGKSYGKPTGPHNQAYYGRGHVQLTWEDNYKKGQKFLKERYGVDANIHPEAHKMLHPQTSALVSYDGMVNGWFTGVGLTKYFNATVEDPVNARRIVNGTDKASTIAGYYWKFKNALKQTPGTWAPMVEAELPGLPAAPAMPEPT
;
A
#
# COMPACT_ATOMS: atom_id res chain seq x y z
N MET A 1 12.05 -0.32 12.92
CA MET A 1 13.18 -1.28 12.83
C MET A 1 13.16 -1.89 11.46
N PRO A 2 14.27 -1.99 10.73
CA PRO A 2 14.25 -2.61 9.42
C PRO A 2 13.89 -4.10 9.55
N TYR A 3 13.05 -4.58 8.67
CA TYR A 3 12.68 -5.98 8.58
C TYR A 3 13.85 -6.80 8.00
N ASP A 4 14.04 -8.04 8.46
CA ASP A 4 15.03 -8.95 7.89
C ASP A 4 14.63 -9.31 6.46
N ARG A 5 15.25 -8.64 5.48
CA ARG A 5 14.94 -8.83 4.05
C ARG A 5 15.18 -10.26 3.59
N LYS A 6 16.26 -10.91 4.08
CA LYS A 6 16.57 -12.28 3.70
C LYS A 6 15.47 -13.23 4.19
N LEU A 7 15.14 -13.13 5.48
CA LEU A 7 14.08 -13.95 6.08
C LEU A 7 12.73 -13.68 5.41
N PHE A 8 12.42 -12.41 5.15
CA PHE A 8 11.20 -12.01 4.46
C PHE A 8 11.08 -12.68 3.09
N PHE A 9 12.09 -12.53 2.22
CA PHE A 9 12.03 -13.08 0.87
C PHE A 9 12.09 -14.60 0.83
N ASP A 10 12.85 -15.26 1.72
CA ASP A 10 12.87 -16.72 1.81
C ASP A 10 11.50 -17.26 2.24
N THR A 11 10.84 -16.59 3.18
CA THR A 11 9.52 -16.98 3.69
C THR A 11 8.43 -16.76 2.64
N VAL A 12 8.33 -15.57 2.05
CA VAL A 12 7.28 -15.30 1.05
C VAL A 12 7.45 -16.14 -0.21
N ARG A 13 8.69 -16.38 -0.66
CA ARG A 13 8.98 -17.27 -1.79
C ARG A 13 8.37 -18.64 -1.58
N LYS A 14 8.56 -19.21 -0.39
CA LYS A 14 8.04 -20.52 -0.03
C LYS A 14 6.52 -20.51 0.12
N ASP A 15 5.99 -19.58 0.92
CA ASP A 15 4.63 -19.66 1.44
C ASP A 15 3.58 -19.01 0.53
N LEU A 16 4.00 -18.05 -0.32
CA LEU A 16 3.10 -17.29 -1.19
C LEU A 16 3.39 -17.50 -2.68
N PHE A 17 4.64 -17.62 -3.07
CA PHE A 17 5.07 -17.64 -4.47
C PHE A 17 5.50 -19.02 -4.96
N ARG A 18 5.09 -20.09 -4.30
CA ARG A 18 5.29 -21.51 -4.73
C ARG A 18 6.76 -21.86 -5.03
N GLY A 19 7.70 -21.25 -4.31
CA GLY A 19 9.13 -21.45 -4.47
C GLY A 19 9.81 -20.53 -5.49
N ASN A 20 9.08 -19.73 -6.26
CA ASN A 20 9.62 -18.86 -7.30
C ASN A 20 9.25 -17.39 -7.07
N LEU A 21 10.25 -16.51 -7.16
CA LEU A 21 10.07 -15.05 -7.17
C LEU A 21 10.73 -14.50 -8.42
N THR A 22 9.99 -13.71 -9.18
CA THR A 22 10.57 -12.92 -10.27
C THR A 22 11.30 -11.70 -9.70
N GLN A 23 12.26 -11.17 -10.45
CA GLN A 23 12.95 -9.94 -10.05
C GLN A 23 11.97 -8.78 -9.85
N SER A 24 10.99 -8.63 -10.72
CA SER A 24 9.94 -7.60 -10.61
C SER A 24 9.14 -7.69 -9.29
N GLN A 25 8.82 -8.91 -8.83
CA GLN A 25 8.14 -9.12 -7.55
C GLN A 25 9.05 -8.77 -6.37
N VAL A 26 10.34 -9.12 -6.44
CA VAL A 26 11.33 -8.75 -5.43
C VAL A 26 11.47 -7.23 -5.34
N ASP A 27 11.64 -6.56 -6.47
CA ASP A 27 11.80 -5.10 -6.54
C ASP A 27 10.54 -4.38 -6.05
N GLY A 28 9.36 -4.85 -6.46
CA GLY A 28 8.08 -4.31 -6.02
C GLY A 28 7.88 -4.43 -4.50
N MET A 29 8.17 -5.60 -3.92
CA MET A 29 8.08 -5.79 -2.47
C MET A 29 9.14 -4.99 -1.70
N ASN A 30 10.39 -4.91 -2.17
CA ASN A 30 11.41 -4.05 -1.55
C ASN A 30 10.92 -2.61 -1.51
N TYR A 31 10.41 -2.13 -2.62
CA TYR A 31 9.89 -0.77 -2.73
C TYR A 31 8.74 -0.50 -1.74
N LEU A 32 7.80 -1.43 -1.62
CA LEU A 32 6.71 -1.33 -0.65
C LEU A 32 7.22 -1.29 0.80
N LEU A 33 8.19 -2.14 1.14
CA LEU A 33 8.80 -2.16 2.47
C LEU A 33 9.54 -0.84 2.78
N GLU A 34 10.31 -0.30 1.83
CA GLU A 34 11.04 0.96 1.98
C GLU A 34 10.10 2.15 2.20
N VAL A 35 9.01 2.25 1.41
CA VAL A 35 8.00 3.30 1.60
C VAL A 35 7.33 3.19 2.97
N TRP A 36 7.02 1.97 3.41
CA TRP A 36 6.46 1.75 4.75
C TRP A 36 7.43 2.19 5.86
N GLU A 37 8.65 1.70 5.83
CA GLU A 37 9.69 2.02 6.82
C GLU A 37 9.95 3.52 6.90
N LYS A 38 9.97 4.20 5.76
CA LYS A 38 10.23 5.64 5.69
C LYS A 38 9.08 6.49 6.23
N HIS A 39 7.83 6.13 5.93
CA HIS A 39 6.69 7.03 6.12
C HIS A 39 5.66 6.58 7.16
N PHE A 40 5.61 5.29 7.50
CA PHE A 40 4.53 4.74 8.32
C PHE A 40 4.99 4.00 9.58
N GLU A 41 6.18 3.40 9.58
CA GLU A 41 6.66 2.57 10.68
C GLU A 41 6.79 3.35 11.98
N ALA A 42 7.41 4.53 11.97
CA ALA A 42 7.63 5.34 13.16
C ALA A 42 6.33 5.83 13.80
N ALA A 43 5.30 6.08 12.99
CA ALA A 43 3.99 6.52 13.47
C ALA A 43 3.17 5.39 14.14
N ASN A 44 3.56 4.11 13.94
CA ASN A 44 2.78 2.95 14.37
C ASN A 44 3.66 1.87 15.02
N PRO A 45 4.46 2.19 16.05
CA PRO A 45 5.51 1.28 16.56
C PRO A 45 4.98 -0.01 17.18
N ARG A 46 3.73 -0.01 17.66
CA ARG A 46 3.10 -1.19 18.27
C ARG A 46 2.41 -2.09 17.27
N ASP A 47 1.71 -1.51 16.32
CA ASP A 47 0.80 -2.24 15.41
C ASP A 47 1.32 -2.30 13.97
N GLY A 48 2.42 -1.61 13.68
CA GLY A 48 2.97 -1.42 12.34
C GLY A 48 3.20 -2.70 11.57
N THR A 49 3.77 -3.73 12.19
CA THR A 49 3.97 -5.03 11.54
C THR A 49 2.65 -5.69 11.10
N ARG A 50 1.58 -5.58 11.91
CA ARG A 50 0.25 -6.11 11.56
C ARG A 50 -0.39 -5.30 10.43
N TRP A 51 -0.24 -3.98 10.47
CA TRP A 51 -0.75 -3.10 9.43
C TRP A 51 -0.04 -3.32 8.10
N LEU A 52 1.30 -3.40 8.11
CA LEU A 52 2.09 -3.71 6.93
C LEU A 52 1.74 -5.08 6.36
N ALA A 53 1.64 -6.12 7.21
CA ALA A 53 1.26 -7.46 6.78
C ALA A 53 -0.10 -7.48 6.06
N TYR A 54 -1.07 -6.74 6.59
CA TYR A 54 -2.39 -6.67 5.99
C TYR A 54 -2.40 -5.86 4.67
N ALA A 55 -1.65 -4.77 4.62
CA ALA A 55 -1.49 -4.01 3.39
C ALA A 55 -0.83 -4.85 2.28
N LEU A 56 0.28 -5.55 2.59
CA LEU A 56 0.94 -6.45 1.63
C LEU A 56 0.02 -7.59 1.17
N ALA A 57 -0.79 -8.16 2.07
CA ALA A 57 -1.78 -9.18 1.72
C ALA A 57 -2.87 -8.65 0.77
N THR A 58 -3.29 -7.41 0.98
CA THR A 58 -4.22 -6.72 0.08
C THR A 58 -3.58 -6.49 -1.27
N PHE A 59 -2.36 -5.95 -1.32
CA PHE A 59 -1.65 -5.69 -2.57
C PHE A 59 -1.37 -6.97 -3.36
N PHE A 60 -0.99 -8.05 -2.67
CA PHE A 60 -0.81 -9.36 -3.27
C PHE A 60 -2.07 -9.83 -4.00
N HIS A 61 -3.23 -9.63 -3.38
CA HIS A 61 -4.52 -9.98 -3.98
C HIS A 61 -4.89 -9.05 -5.15
N GLU A 62 -4.86 -7.73 -4.93
CA GLU A 62 -5.31 -6.73 -5.90
C GLU A 62 -4.41 -6.64 -7.14
N THR A 63 -3.14 -7.01 -7.01
CA THR A 63 -2.18 -7.03 -8.13
C THR A 63 -2.00 -8.42 -8.76
N ALA A 64 -2.87 -9.36 -8.47
CA ALA A 64 -2.76 -10.75 -8.94
C ALA A 64 -1.34 -11.32 -8.72
N GLU A 65 -0.83 -11.19 -7.50
CA GLU A 65 0.49 -11.66 -7.04
C GLU A 65 1.69 -10.89 -7.63
N GLN A 66 1.49 -9.85 -8.46
CA GLN A 66 2.61 -9.13 -9.12
C GLN A 66 3.38 -8.19 -8.18
N MET A 67 2.75 -7.70 -7.12
CA MET A 67 3.34 -6.77 -6.14
C MET A 67 3.87 -5.45 -6.72
N ILE A 68 3.39 -5.06 -7.89
CA ILE A 68 3.65 -3.80 -8.58
C ILE A 68 2.34 -3.10 -8.91
N PRO A 69 2.31 -1.77 -9.10
CA PRO A 69 1.09 -1.07 -9.48
C PRO A 69 0.63 -1.49 -10.88
N LEU A 70 -0.64 -1.86 -11.01
CA LEU A 70 -1.25 -2.33 -12.25
C LEU A 70 -2.38 -1.42 -12.73
N GLU A 71 -2.69 -1.48 -14.01
CA GLU A 71 -3.95 -0.98 -14.58
C GLU A 71 -5.03 -2.06 -14.53
N GLU A 72 -6.27 -1.64 -14.29
CA GLU A 72 -7.46 -2.48 -14.39
C GLU A 72 -7.52 -3.14 -15.78
N TYR A 73 -7.70 -4.46 -15.79
CA TYR A 73 -7.93 -5.17 -17.04
C TYR A 73 -9.21 -4.66 -17.73
N GLY A 74 -9.09 -4.30 -19.01
CA GLY A 74 -10.21 -3.69 -19.75
C GLY A 74 -10.41 -2.19 -19.52
N LYS A 75 -9.58 -1.55 -18.68
CA LYS A 75 -9.54 -0.08 -18.49
C LYS A 75 -10.90 0.54 -18.22
N GLY A 76 -11.72 -0.12 -17.42
CA GLY A 76 -13.07 0.32 -17.07
C GLY A 76 -14.07 0.23 -18.23
N SER A 77 -13.83 -0.60 -19.23
CA SER A 77 -14.76 -0.80 -20.36
C SER A 77 -16.17 -1.13 -19.87
N GLY A 78 -17.17 -0.42 -20.40
CA GLY A 78 -18.57 -0.57 -19.99
C GLY A 78 -18.94 0.08 -18.66
N LYS A 79 -17.98 0.67 -17.92
CA LYS A 79 -18.21 1.37 -16.65
C LYS A 79 -18.15 2.88 -16.84
N SER A 80 -18.87 3.62 -16.01
CA SER A 80 -18.86 5.09 -16.05
C SER A 80 -17.48 5.70 -15.75
N TYR A 81 -16.73 5.14 -14.81
CA TYR A 81 -15.37 5.58 -14.48
C TYR A 81 -14.32 5.27 -15.59
N GLY A 82 -14.66 4.40 -16.54
CA GLY A 82 -13.83 4.09 -17.72
C GLY A 82 -14.04 5.07 -18.87
N LYS A 83 -15.04 5.95 -18.77
CA LYS A 83 -15.27 6.98 -19.78
C LYS A 83 -14.42 8.21 -19.47
N PRO A 84 -13.71 8.76 -20.48
CA PRO A 84 -13.04 10.04 -20.32
C PRO A 84 -14.00 11.15 -19.91
N THR A 85 -13.62 11.96 -18.93
CA THR A 85 -14.44 13.04 -18.36
C THR A 85 -13.62 14.30 -18.14
N GLY A 86 -14.35 15.39 -17.91
CA GLY A 86 -13.78 16.70 -17.55
C GLY A 86 -12.93 17.36 -18.63
N PRO A 87 -12.30 18.50 -18.29
CA PRO A 87 -11.52 19.30 -19.25
C PRO A 87 -10.25 18.60 -19.74
N HIS A 88 -9.80 17.57 -19.03
CA HIS A 88 -8.58 16.82 -19.35
C HIS A 88 -8.86 15.55 -20.18
N ASN A 89 -10.12 15.25 -20.49
CA ASN A 89 -10.53 14.06 -21.24
C ASN A 89 -9.89 12.77 -20.70
N GLN A 90 -9.89 12.61 -19.36
CA GLN A 90 -9.20 11.52 -18.66
C GLN A 90 -10.19 10.50 -18.10
N ALA A 91 -9.89 9.20 -18.27
CA ALA A 91 -10.63 8.12 -17.61
C ALA A 91 -9.92 7.70 -16.31
N TYR A 92 -10.73 7.55 -15.24
CA TYR A 92 -10.24 7.26 -13.88
C TYR A 92 -10.60 5.83 -13.46
N TYR A 93 -10.25 4.87 -14.32
CA TYR A 93 -10.36 3.44 -14.01
C TYR A 93 -9.28 2.98 -13.02
N GLY A 94 -9.42 1.77 -12.53
CA GLY A 94 -8.57 1.19 -11.48
C GLY A 94 -7.08 1.19 -11.82
N ARG A 95 -6.26 1.84 -10.98
CA ARG A 95 -4.80 1.83 -11.09
C ARG A 95 -4.14 1.71 -9.72
N GLY A 96 -2.91 1.20 -9.74
CA GLY A 96 -2.07 1.09 -8.56
C GLY A 96 -2.28 -0.21 -7.79
N HIS A 97 -1.74 -0.25 -6.56
CA HIS A 97 -1.77 -1.44 -5.70
C HIS A 97 -3.17 -1.75 -5.12
N VAL A 98 -4.07 -0.77 -5.06
CA VAL A 98 -5.43 -0.91 -4.50
C VAL A 98 -6.51 -0.63 -5.54
N GLN A 99 -6.14 -0.54 -6.81
CA GLN A 99 -7.07 -0.27 -7.91
C GLN A 99 -7.92 0.99 -7.67
N LEU A 100 -7.23 2.13 -7.40
CA LEU A 100 -7.89 3.42 -7.19
C LEU A 100 -8.73 3.78 -8.42
N THR A 101 -10.03 4.01 -8.22
CA THR A 101 -11.02 4.36 -9.26
C THR A 101 -11.75 5.65 -8.91
N TRP A 102 -12.41 6.26 -9.89
CA TRP A 102 -13.19 7.49 -9.81
C TRP A 102 -12.35 8.76 -9.65
N GLU A 103 -12.69 9.77 -10.42
CA GLU A 103 -12.00 11.07 -10.43
C GLU A 103 -11.85 11.68 -9.04
N ASP A 104 -12.90 11.63 -8.21
CA ASP A 104 -12.87 12.22 -6.87
C ASP A 104 -11.86 11.53 -5.95
N ASN A 105 -11.65 10.22 -6.12
CA ASN A 105 -10.61 9.51 -5.37
C ASN A 105 -9.20 9.91 -5.84
N TYR A 106 -9.01 10.16 -7.14
CA TYR A 106 -7.73 10.67 -7.64
C TYR A 106 -7.45 12.09 -7.14
N LYS A 107 -8.46 12.98 -7.14
CA LYS A 107 -8.37 14.34 -6.53
C LYS A 107 -8.00 14.25 -5.05
N LYS A 108 -8.67 13.36 -4.32
CA LYS A 108 -8.44 13.14 -2.89
C LYS A 108 -7.03 12.61 -2.64
N GLY A 109 -6.59 11.61 -3.40
CA GLY A 109 -5.23 11.06 -3.33
C GLY A 109 -4.17 12.13 -3.64
N GLN A 110 -4.35 12.93 -4.70
CA GLN A 110 -3.48 14.06 -5.04
C GLN A 110 -3.34 15.04 -3.87
N LYS A 111 -4.46 15.42 -3.27
CA LYS A 111 -4.48 16.33 -2.12
C LYS A 111 -3.66 15.76 -0.96
N PHE A 112 -3.89 14.51 -0.58
CA PHE A 112 -3.19 13.88 0.55
C PHE A 112 -1.70 13.67 0.30
N LEU A 113 -1.32 13.31 -0.93
CA LEU A 113 0.09 13.22 -1.30
C LEU A 113 0.82 14.55 -1.08
N LYS A 114 0.19 15.65 -1.50
CA LYS A 114 0.76 16.98 -1.36
C LYS A 114 0.79 17.45 0.10
N GLU A 115 -0.33 17.32 0.82
CA GLU A 115 -0.46 17.85 2.18
C GLU A 115 0.34 17.06 3.22
N ARG A 116 0.43 15.73 3.09
CA ARG A 116 1.05 14.86 4.09
C ARG A 116 2.49 14.49 3.77
N TYR A 117 2.83 14.39 2.50
CA TYR A 117 4.15 13.90 2.07
C TYR A 117 4.94 14.92 1.25
N GLY A 118 4.38 16.10 0.97
CA GLY A 118 5.00 17.10 0.11
C GLY A 118 5.16 16.65 -1.36
N VAL A 119 4.47 15.57 -1.76
CA VAL A 119 4.61 14.96 -3.09
C VAL A 119 3.53 15.50 -4.02
N ASP A 120 3.94 16.28 -5.01
CA ASP A 120 3.06 16.70 -6.10
C ASP A 120 3.14 15.70 -7.26
N ALA A 121 2.48 14.55 -7.07
CA ALA A 121 2.54 13.45 -8.03
C ALA A 121 1.70 13.69 -9.29
N ASN A 122 0.83 14.71 -9.26
CA ASN A 122 -0.04 15.09 -10.36
C ASN A 122 -0.90 13.91 -10.90
N ILE A 123 -1.36 13.02 -10.00
CA ILE A 123 -2.26 11.90 -10.38
C ILE A 123 -3.64 12.38 -10.81
N HIS A 124 -3.99 13.62 -10.52
CA HIS A 124 -5.10 14.34 -11.09
C HIS A 124 -4.55 15.64 -11.70
N PRO A 125 -4.65 15.84 -13.01
CA PRO A 125 -5.43 15.06 -13.98
C PRO A 125 -4.73 13.85 -14.62
N GLU A 126 -3.45 13.62 -14.39
CA GLU A 126 -2.65 12.62 -15.09
C GLU A 126 -2.75 11.22 -14.40
N ALA A 127 -3.92 10.57 -14.54
CA ALA A 127 -4.25 9.35 -13.82
C ALA A 127 -3.22 8.20 -13.99
N HIS A 128 -2.49 8.15 -15.12
CA HIS A 128 -1.44 7.16 -15.36
C HIS A 128 -0.27 7.27 -14.36
N LYS A 129 -0.05 8.42 -13.75
CA LYS A 129 0.98 8.62 -12.72
C LYS A 129 0.71 7.82 -11.44
N MET A 130 -0.51 7.29 -11.28
CA MET A 130 -0.82 6.33 -10.22
C MET A 130 -0.10 4.98 -10.40
N LEU A 131 0.49 4.73 -11.57
CA LEU A 131 1.33 3.55 -11.84
C LEU A 131 2.78 3.73 -11.39
N HIS A 132 3.18 4.94 -10.98
CA HIS A 132 4.49 5.13 -10.38
C HIS A 132 4.54 4.42 -9.02
N PRO A 133 5.51 3.54 -8.76
CA PRO A 133 5.54 2.68 -7.57
C PRO A 133 5.38 3.45 -6.26
N GLN A 134 6.11 4.54 -6.07
CA GLN A 134 6.06 5.37 -4.87
C GLN A 134 4.69 6.04 -4.67
N THR A 135 4.18 6.65 -5.73
CA THR A 135 2.86 7.30 -5.71
C THR A 135 1.78 6.31 -5.30
N SER A 136 1.79 5.14 -5.95
CA SER A 136 0.85 4.07 -5.66
C SER A 136 0.98 3.52 -4.24
N ALA A 137 2.20 3.31 -3.75
CA ALA A 137 2.44 2.83 -2.39
C ALA A 137 1.95 3.84 -1.35
N LEU A 138 2.31 5.12 -1.47
CA LEU A 138 1.87 6.18 -0.56
C LEU A 138 0.35 6.30 -0.51
N VAL A 139 -0.33 6.38 -1.66
CA VAL A 139 -1.79 6.45 -1.74
C VAL A 139 -2.44 5.23 -1.10
N SER A 140 -1.91 4.05 -1.36
CA SER A 140 -2.48 2.79 -0.87
C SER A 140 -2.32 2.66 0.65
N TYR A 141 -1.13 2.89 1.18
CA TYR A 141 -0.89 2.86 2.62
C TYR A 141 -1.68 3.94 3.36
N ASP A 142 -1.60 5.19 2.87
CA ASP A 142 -2.31 6.30 3.51
C ASP A 142 -3.82 6.08 3.53
N GLY A 143 -4.38 5.57 2.44
CA GLY A 143 -5.81 5.24 2.35
C GLY A 143 -6.22 4.14 3.31
N MET A 144 -5.39 3.12 3.51
CA MET A 144 -5.67 2.03 4.45
C MET A 144 -5.47 2.45 5.91
N VAL A 145 -4.42 3.21 6.21
CA VAL A 145 -4.14 3.70 7.57
C VAL A 145 -5.24 4.67 8.02
N ASN A 146 -5.54 5.66 7.19
CA ASN A 146 -6.46 6.75 7.52
C ASN A 146 -7.92 6.49 7.07
N GLY A 147 -8.21 5.36 6.46
CA GLY A 147 -9.57 4.89 6.14
C GLY A 147 -10.31 5.71 5.10
N TRP A 148 -9.62 6.44 4.22
CA TRP A 148 -10.32 7.32 3.30
C TRP A 148 -10.93 6.64 2.06
N PHE A 149 -10.71 5.32 1.87
CA PHE A 149 -11.39 4.55 0.82
C PHE A 149 -12.87 4.29 1.16
N THR A 150 -13.13 3.83 2.40
CA THR A 150 -14.46 3.38 2.83
C THR A 150 -14.95 4.03 4.13
N GLY A 151 -14.18 4.94 4.70
CA GLY A 151 -14.43 5.52 6.02
C GLY A 151 -13.88 4.69 7.18
N VAL A 152 -13.15 3.59 6.90
CA VAL A 152 -12.62 2.69 7.92
C VAL A 152 -11.14 2.42 7.69
N GLY A 153 -10.31 2.63 8.70
CA GLY A 153 -8.86 2.42 8.66
C GLY A 153 -8.39 1.18 9.41
N LEU A 154 -7.10 0.89 9.27
CA LEU A 154 -6.44 -0.28 9.86
C LEU A 154 -6.60 -0.37 11.37
N THR A 155 -6.59 0.76 12.07
CA THR A 155 -6.72 0.82 13.54
C THR A 155 -7.99 0.17 14.06
N LYS A 156 -9.07 0.11 13.26
CA LYS A 156 -10.31 -0.56 13.66
C LYS A 156 -10.14 -2.07 13.81
N TYR A 157 -9.31 -2.68 12.98
CA TYR A 157 -9.16 -4.14 12.91
C TYR A 157 -7.85 -4.65 13.49
N PHE A 158 -6.88 -3.76 13.71
CA PHE A 158 -5.57 -4.10 14.28
C PHE A 158 -5.18 -3.05 15.31
N ASN A 159 -5.36 -3.39 16.59
CA ASN A 159 -5.05 -2.53 17.73
C ASN A 159 -4.67 -3.37 18.96
N ALA A 160 -4.59 -2.78 20.14
CA ALA A 160 -4.16 -3.48 21.36
C ALA A 160 -5.02 -4.72 21.72
N THR A 161 -6.29 -4.74 21.34
CA THR A 161 -7.27 -5.75 21.75
C THR A 161 -7.88 -6.53 20.58
N VAL A 162 -7.66 -6.07 19.34
CA VAL A 162 -8.28 -6.64 18.13
C VAL A 162 -7.20 -7.00 17.12
N GLU A 163 -7.34 -8.18 16.54
CA GLU A 163 -6.61 -8.64 15.36
C GLU A 163 -7.58 -9.41 14.45
N ASP A 164 -8.26 -8.69 13.55
CA ASP A 164 -9.33 -9.23 12.70
C ASP A 164 -9.03 -9.01 11.21
N PRO A 165 -8.17 -9.85 10.61
CA PRO A 165 -7.82 -9.73 9.20
C PRO A 165 -8.97 -10.08 8.26
N VAL A 166 -10.00 -10.80 8.71
CA VAL A 166 -11.16 -11.14 7.87
C VAL A 166 -12.02 -9.90 7.63
N ASN A 167 -12.45 -9.22 8.69
CA ASN A 167 -13.26 -8.02 8.56
C ASN A 167 -12.47 -6.79 8.07
N ALA A 168 -11.14 -6.81 8.16
CA ALA A 168 -10.28 -5.77 7.62
C ALA A 168 -10.44 -5.58 6.10
N ARG A 169 -11.00 -6.56 5.38
CA ARG A 169 -11.31 -6.40 3.94
C ARG A 169 -12.20 -5.16 3.68
N ARG A 170 -13.02 -4.76 4.63
CA ARG A 170 -13.89 -3.58 4.56
C ARG A 170 -13.13 -2.25 4.46
N ILE A 171 -11.81 -2.25 4.68
CA ILE A 171 -10.96 -1.04 4.52
C ILE A 171 -10.91 -0.60 3.05
N VAL A 172 -10.85 -1.56 2.12
CA VAL A 172 -10.68 -1.29 0.68
C VAL A 172 -11.93 -1.65 -0.11
N ASN A 173 -12.62 -2.72 0.28
CA ASN A 173 -13.79 -3.25 -0.44
C ASN A 173 -14.82 -3.79 0.57
N GLY A 174 -15.84 -4.49 0.09
CA GLY A 174 -16.83 -5.19 0.92
C GLY A 174 -16.24 -6.37 1.70
N THR A 175 -16.80 -7.56 1.51
CA THR A 175 -16.34 -8.80 2.18
C THR A 175 -15.86 -9.87 1.19
N ASP A 176 -15.85 -9.54 -0.11
CA ASP A 176 -15.38 -10.48 -1.12
C ASP A 176 -13.91 -10.84 -0.89
N LYS A 177 -13.61 -12.15 -0.98
CA LYS A 177 -12.26 -12.71 -0.74
C LYS A 177 -11.66 -12.44 0.65
N ALA A 178 -12.47 -12.03 1.63
CA ALA A 178 -11.99 -11.66 2.98
C ALA A 178 -11.16 -12.77 3.63
N SER A 179 -11.63 -14.01 3.64
CA SER A 179 -10.90 -15.15 4.21
C SER A 179 -9.62 -15.48 3.45
N THR A 180 -9.62 -15.32 2.12
CA THR A 180 -8.42 -15.53 1.28
C THR A 180 -7.33 -14.52 1.64
N ILE A 181 -7.69 -13.23 1.73
CA ILE A 181 -6.76 -12.16 2.08
C ILE A 181 -6.27 -12.31 3.53
N ALA A 182 -7.14 -12.73 4.45
CA ALA A 182 -6.74 -13.08 5.81
C ALA A 182 -5.71 -14.22 5.85
N GLY A 183 -5.83 -15.22 4.96
CA GLY A 183 -4.81 -16.26 4.79
C GLY A 183 -3.46 -15.70 4.33
N TYR A 184 -3.45 -14.76 3.39
CA TYR A 184 -2.23 -14.06 2.96
C TYR A 184 -1.64 -13.20 4.08
N TYR A 185 -2.48 -12.53 4.87
CA TYR A 185 -2.06 -11.74 6.02
C TYR A 185 -1.19 -12.55 7.00
N TRP A 186 -1.63 -13.74 7.39
CA TRP A 186 -0.86 -14.58 8.33
C TRP A 186 0.51 -14.98 7.77
N LYS A 187 0.59 -15.23 6.48
CA LYS A 187 1.85 -15.55 5.79
C LYS A 187 2.79 -14.36 5.74
N PHE A 188 2.30 -13.16 5.36
CA PHE A 188 3.10 -11.94 5.39
C PHE A 188 3.51 -11.57 6.81
N LYS A 189 2.62 -11.68 7.80
CA LYS A 189 2.96 -11.44 9.20
C LYS A 189 4.07 -12.37 9.70
N ASN A 190 4.05 -13.63 9.30
CA ASN A 190 5.13 -14.56 9.61
C ASN A 190 6.45 -14.19 8.94
N ALA A 191 6.41 -13.65 7.71
CA ALA A 191 7.60 -13.22 6.98
C ALA A 191 8.21 -11.92 7.55
N LEU A 192 7.39 -11.02 8.09
CA LEU A 192 7.81 -9.73 8.64
C LEU A 192 8.38 -9.85 10.06
N LYS A 193 9.29 -10.78 10.26
CA LYS A 193 10.02 -10.88 11.52
C LYS A 193 11.16 -9.87 11.54
N GLN A 194 11.29 -9.17 12.66
CA GLN A 194 12.38 -8.24 12.89
C GLN A 194 13.62 -9.01 13.29
N THR A 195 14.79 -8.55 12.85
CA THR A 195 16.07 -9.12 13.29
C THR A 195 16.33 -8.70 14.74
N PRO A 196 16.44 -9.61 15.71
CA PRO A 196 16.78 -9.25 17.07
C PRO A 196 18.15 -8.53 17.14
N GLY A 197 18.18 -7.33 17.68
CA GLY A 197 19.43 -6.65 18.05
C GLY A 197 20.09 -5.79 16.97
N THR A 198 19.57 -5.68 15.77
CA THR A 198 20.13 -4.78 14.74
C THR A 198 19.35 -3.48 14.66
N TRP A 199 19.51 -2.60 15.62
CA TRP A 199 19.26 -1.17 15.41
C TRP A 199 20.60 -0.50 15.03
N ALA A 200 20.87 -0.35 13.74
CA ALA A 200 21.71 0.73 13.22
C ALA A 200 20.79 1.63 12.42
N PRO A 201 20.79 2.97 12.64
CA PRO A 201 20.12 3.87 11.72
C PRO A 201 20.76 3.65 10.35
N MET A 202 19.92 3.30 9.34
CA MET A 202 20.41 3.30 7.97
C MET A 202 20.83 4.73 7.64
N VAL A 203 22.11 4.89 7.33
CA VAL A 203 22.64 6.14 6.76
C VAL A 203 21.82 6.41 5.49
N GLU A 204 21.25 7.60 5.41
CA GLU A 204 20.45 8.08 4.28
C GLU A 204 21.19 7.79 2.96
N ALA A 205 20.79 6.71 2.29
CA ALA A 205 20.97 6.62 0.87
C ALA A 205 19.83 7.45 0.28
N GLU A 206 20.16 8.64 -0.19
CA GLU A 206 19.22 9.57 -0.81
C GLU A 206 18.48 8.86 -1.95
N LEU A 207 17.19 8.63 -1.76
CA LEU A 207 16.29 8.42 -2.89
C LEU A 207 16.24 9.76 -3.64
N PRO A 208 16.63 9.85 -4.91
CA PRO A 208 16.67 11.12 -5.60
C PRO A 208 15.26 11.73 -5.66
N GLY A 209 15.08 12.88 -5.03
CA GLY A 209 13.97 13.79 -5.26
C GLY A 209 12.84 13.87 -4.23
N LEU A 210 13.01 13.41 -2.98
CA LEU A 210 11.98 13.61 -1.96
C LEU A 210 12.45 14.53 -0.82
N PRO A 211 11.65 15.56 -0.47
CA PRO A 211 11.86 16.32 0.76
C PRO A 211 11.53 15.46 1.99
N ALA A 212 12.16 15.78 3.13
CA ALA A 212 11.88 15.15 4.41
C ALA A 212 10.40 15.27 4.78
N ALA A 213 9.83 14.19 5.34
CA ALA A 213 8.43 14.17 5.75
C ALA A 213 8.18 15.22 6.87
N PRO A 214 7.08 15.99 6.79
CA PRO A 214 6.67 16.84 7.91
C PRO A 214 6.27 15.98 9.11
N ALA A 215 6.58 16.47 10.32
CA ALA A 215 6.14 15.85 11.56
C ALA A 215 4.60 15.73 11.60
N MET A 216 4.11 14.56 11.98
CA MET A 216 2.67 14.33 12.16
C MET A 216 2.15 15.20 13.30
N PRO A 217 0.96 15.84 13.18
CA PRO A 217 0.33 16.51 14.29
C PRO A 217 -0.01 15.50 15.40
N GLU A 218 0.21 15.88 16.65
CA GLU A 218 -0.16 15.09 17.81
C GLU A 218 -1.68 14.84 17.84
N PRO A 219 -2.14 13.66 18.28
CA PRO A 219 -3.56 13.40 18.41
C PRO A 219 -4.13 14.26 19.54
N THR A 220 -5.12 15.07 19.18
CA THR A 220 -5.97 15.82 20.14
C THR A 220 -7.01 14.89 20.73
#